data_6d82d11f2b1a4251ffd8ccce53cbccf6
#
_entry.id   6d82d11f2b1a4251ffd8ccce53cbccf6
#
_cell.length_a   1.000
_cell.length_b   1.000
_cell.length_c   1.000
_cell.angle_alpha   90.00
_cell.angle_beta   90.00
_cell.angle_gamma   90.00
#
_symmetry.space_group_name_H-M   'P 1'
#
loop_
_entity.id
_entity.type
_entity.pdbx_description
1 polymer ?
#
loop_
_entity_poly.entity_id
_entity_poly.type
_entity_poly.pdbx_seq_one_letter_code
_entity_poly.pdbx_strand_id
1 'polypeptide(L)'
;FEALAKSHFTFPVSVLLSAHNEEKSVIGAVRSVLSLDYPEFELIVINDGSTDSTLALLASEFQLERKDSIVRRSIQDAGVIRATYASATIPNLLVIDKEHGGKSEALNAGINLSRYPLFCTIDADAMFQDNALLRAVRPFLEDPDRVIAVGGQVRVVNGCRVVRGP
;
A
#
# COMPACT_ATOMS: atom_id res chain seq x y z
N PHE A 1 -6.37 -4.55 24.57
CA PHE A 1 -5.80 -3.79 23.44
C PHE A 1 -6.28 -4.37 22.09
N GLU A 2 -6.23 -5.69 21.85
CA GLU A 2 -6.73 -6.32 20.61
C GLU A 2 -8.21 -6.01 20.33
N ALA A 3 -9.06 -5.96 21.35
CA ALA A 3 -10.47 -5.63 21.20
C ALA A 3 -10.70 -4.16 20.80
N LEU A 4 -9.86 -3.22 21.28
CA LEU A 4 -9.88 -1.81 20.88
C LEU A 4 -9.28 -1.62 19.49
N ALA A 5 -8.23 -2.35 19.16
CA ALA A 5 -7.56 -2.29 17.87
C ALA A 5 -8.43 -2.86 16.72
N LYS A 6 -9.37 -3.75 17.02
CA LYS A 6 -10.36 -4.29 16.08
C LYS A 6 -11.71 -3.53 16.09
N SER A 7 -11.81 -2.46 16.88
CA SER A 7 -13.00 -1.61 16.91
C SER A 7 -12.91 -0.52 15.83
N HIS A 8 -14.08 0.04 15.46
CA HIS A 8 -14.20 1.20 14.56
C HIS A 8 -13.52 2.49 15.06
N PHE A 9 -12.78 2.41 16.18
CA PHE A 9 -12.00 3.52 16.75
C PHE A 9 -10.53 3.54 16.32
N THR A 10 -10.09 2.61 15.46
CA THR A 10 -8.74 2.67 14.88
C THR A 10 -8.67 3.68 13.74
N PHE A 11 -7.54 4.36 13.60
CA PHE A 11 -7.32 5.25 12.46
C PHE A 11 -7.28 4.46 11.15
N PRO A 12 -8.07 4.79 10.15
CA PRO A 12 -7.96 4.17 8.84
C PRO A 12 -6.63 4.53 8.18
N VAL A 13 -6.08 3.59 7.39
CA VAL A 13 -4.72 3.70 6.83
C VAL A 13 -4.72 3.52 5.32
N SER A 14 -4.02 4.41 4.60
CA SER A 14 -3.68 4.20 3.19
C SER A 14 -2.32 3.52 3.08
N VAL A 15 -2.28 2.28 2.59
CA VAL A 15 -1.02 1.55 2.33
C VAL A 15 -0.57 1.87 0.92
N LEU A 16 0.65 2.40 0.78
CA LEU A 16 1.26 2.81 -0.48
C LEU A 16 2.35 1.81 -0.86
N LEU A 17 2.15 1.07 -1.95
CA LEU A 17 3.09 0.09 -2.48
C LEU A 17 3.67 0.60 -3.79
N SER A 18 4.94 1.02 -3.78
CA SER A 18 5.64 1.45 -4.99
C SER A 18 6.30 0.27 -5.70
N ALA A 19 6.13 0.17 -7.02
CA ALA A 19 6.69 -0.88 -7.85
C ALA A 19 7.31 -0.30 -9.13
N HIS A 20 8.52 -0.74 -9.45
CA HIS A 20 9.19 -0.47 -10.73
C HIS A 20 9.94 -1.71 -11.18
N ASN A 21 9.47 -2.38 -12.24
CA ASN A 21 10.01 -3.64 -12.74
C ASN A 21 10.03 -4.76 -11.68
N GLU A 22 8.88 -5.00 -11.07
CA GLU A 22 8.70 -5.94 -9.96
C GLU A 22 7.78 -7.12 -10.34
N GLU A 23 7.83 -7.57 -11.59
CA GLU A 23 6.97 -8.66 -12.10
C GLU A 23 7.03 -9.96 -11.28
N LYS A 24 8.17 -10.21 -10.58
CA LYS A 24 8.37 -11.43 -9.79
C LYS A 24 7.79 -11.35 -8.38
N SER A 25 7.67 -10.15 -7.81
CA SER A 25 7.39 -9.93 -6.39
C SER A 25 6.06 -9.23 -6.14
N VAL A 26 5.61 -8.36 -7.05
CA VAL A 26 4.48 -7.45 -6.84
C VAL A 26 3.18 -8.16 -6.45
N ILE A 27 2.84 -9.28 -7.06
CA ILE A 27 1.61 -10.02 -6.73
C ILE A 27 1.65 -10.56 -5.30
N GLY A 28 2.81 -11.11 -4.88
CA GLY A 28 3.02 -11.58 -3.50
C GLY A 28 2.89 -10.45 -2.48
N ALA A 29 3.50 -9.30 -2.76
CA ALA A 29 3.43 -8.12 -1.91
C ALA A 29 1.99 -7.60 -1.77
N VAL A 30 1.27 -7.44 -2.88
CA VAL A 30 -0.13 -7.00 -2.88
C VAL A 30 -1.01 -7.97 -2.07
N ARG A 31 -0.88 -9.28 -2.29
CA ARG A 31 -1.62 -10.29 -1.53
C ARG A 31 -1.30 -10.24 -0.03
N SER A 32 -0.04 -9.99 0.35
CA SER A 32 0.34 -9.89 1.76
C SER A 32 -0.32 -8.68 2.44
N VAL A 33 -0.44 -7.55 1.74
CA VAL A 33 -1.16 -6.38 2.26
C VAL A 33 -2.65 -6.64 2.35
N LEU A 34 -3.25 -7.24 1.33
CA LEU A 34 -4.69 -7.54 1.31
C LEU A 34 -5.10 -8.57 2.39
N SER A 35 -4.15 -9.36 2.90
CA SER A 35 -4.39 -10.33 3.98
C SER A 35 -4.22 -9.76 5.40
N LEU A 36 -3.96 -8.46 5.55
CA LEU A 36 -3.78 -7.83 6.85
C LEU A 36 -5.05 -7.89 7.69
N ASP A 37 -4.89 -8.28 8.95
CA ASP A 37 -5.95 -8.22 9.97
C ASP A 37 -6.06 -6.79 10.52
N TYR A 38 -6.67 -5.90 9.71
CA TYR A 38 -6.86 -4.50 10.06
C TYR A 38 -8.27 -4.02 9.63
N PRO A 39 -9.01 -3.29 10.51
CA PRO A 39 -10.43 -3.00 10.27
C PRO A 39 -10.71 -2.18 9.03
N GLU A 40 -9.93 -1.14 8.79
CA GLU A 40 -10.19 -0.20 7.69
C GLU A 40 -8.87 0.30 7.07
N PHE A 41 -8.58 -0.17 5.87
CA PHE A 41 -7.45 0.31 5.08
C PHE A 41 -7.77 0.30 3.58
N GLU A 42 -7.00 1.06 2.83
CA GLU A 42 -6.92 0.94 1.38
C GLU A 42 -5.49 0.60 0.96
N LEU A 43 -5.36 -0.07 -0.17
CA LEU A 43 -4.08 -0.35 -0.81
C LEU A 43 -4.01 0.43 -2.12
N ILE A 44 -3.00 1.28 -2.25
CA ILE A 44 -2.68 2.01 -3.46
C ILE A 44 -1.34 1.48 -3.99
N VAL A 45 -1.38 0.74 -5.09
CA VAL A 45 -0.20 0.27 -5.80
C VAL A 45 0.20 1.32 -6.83
N ILE A 46 1.45 1.75 -6.80
CA ILE A 46 1.98 2.76 -7.71
C ILE A 46 2.96 2.09 -8.67
N ASN A 47 2.54 1.85 -9.90
CA ASN A 47 3.41 1.43 -11.00
C ASN A 47 4.18 2.63 -11.52
N ASP A 48 5.44 2.76 -11.12
CA ASP A 48 6.31 3.87 -11.49
C ASP A 48 7.00 3.62 -12.85
N GLY A 49 6.19 3.55 -13.90
CA GLY A 49 6.67 3.41 -15.26
C GLY A 49 7.43 2.11 -15.52
N SER A 50 6.95 0.97 -15.00
CA SER A 50 7.54 -0.33 -15.31
C SER A 50 7.53 -0.63 -16.81
N THR A 51 8.58 -1.28 -17.28
CA THR A 51 8.77 -1.71 -18.67
C THR A 51 8.63 -3.22 -18.85
N ASP A 52 8.56 -3.97 -17.74
CA ASP A 52 8.30 -5.41 -17.68
C ASP A 52 6.80 -5.73 -17.59
N SER A 53 6.44 -6.93 -17.18
CA SER A 53 5.06 -7.38 -17.06
C SER A 53 4.34 -6.92 -15.79
N THR A 54 4.94 -6.06 -14.95
CA THR A 54 4.38 -5.66 -13.64
C THR A 54 2.93 -5.19 -13.73
N LEU A 55 2.64 -4.20 -14.59
CA LEU A 55 1.28 -3.67 -14.73
C LEU A 55 0.30 -4.69 -15.32
N ALA A 56 0.73 -5.46 -16.31
CA ALA A 56 -0.10 -6.47 -16.96
C ALA A 56 -0.49 -7.59 -15.97
N LEU A 57 0.44 -8.02 -15.12
CA LEU A 57 0.18 -9.00 -14.07
C LEU A 57 -0.81 -8.48 -13.02
N LEU A 58 -0.64 -7.22 -12.56
CA LEU A 58 -1.59 -6.58 -11.66
C LEU A 58 -2.99 -6.52 -12.27
N ALA A 59 -3.09 -6.10 -13.54
CA ALA A 59 -4.37 -5.97 -14.24
C ALA A 59 -5.10 -7.31 -14.38
N SER A 60 -4.37 -8.35 -14.75
CA SER A 60 -4.93 -9.69 -14.90
C SER A 60 -5.33 -10.32 -13.57
N GLU A 61 -4.44 -10.26 -12.57
CA GLU A 61 -4.64 -10.92 -11.28
C GLU A 61 -5.79 -10.32 -10.47
N PHE A 62 -5.91 -8.98 -10.48
CA PHE A 62 -6.86 -8.26 -9.65
C PHE A 62 -8.05 -7.70 -10.45
N GLN A 63 -8.22 -8.11 -11.70
CA GLN A 63 -9.31 -7.70 -12.58
C GLN A 63 -9.49 -6.17 -12.58
N LEU A 64 -8.41 -5.48 -12.95
CA LEU A 64 -8.37 -4.03 -12.90
C LEU A 64 -9.17 -3.41 -14.04
N GLU A 65 -10.02 -2.46 -13.68
CA GLU A 65 -10.78 -1.63 -14.62
C GLU A 65 -10.32 -0.18 -14.50
N ARG A 66 -10.24 0.53 -15.65
CA ARG A 66 -9.87 1.94 -15.65
C ARG A 66 -10.93 2.76 -14.90
N LYS A 67 -10.46 3.60 -13.99
CA LYS A 67 -11.33 4.46 -13.18
C LYS A 67 -10.73 5.85 -13.10
N ASP A 68 -11.54 6.86 -13.37
CA ASP A 68 -11.14 8.24 -13.12
C ASP A 68 -11.14 8.49 -11.60
N SER A 69 -9.98 8.83 -11.07
CA SER A 69 -9.79 9.11 -9.65
C SER A 69 -9.55 10.60 -9.43
N ILE A 70 -10.12 11.13 -8.35
CA ILE A 70 -9.87 12.53 -7.96
C ILE A 70 -8.49 12.59 -7.31
N VAL A 71 -7.55 13.23 -7.98
CA VAL A 71 -6.21 13.49 -7.45
C VAL A 71 -6.27 14.76 -6.60
N ARG A 72 -6.05 14.62 -5.30
CA ARG A 72 -5.84 15.75 -4.41
C ARG A 72 -4.41 16.22 -4.61
N ARG A 73 -4.20 17.33 -5.30
CA ARG A 73 -2.85 17.88 -5.52
C ARG A 73 -2.29 18.55 -4.25
N SER A 74 -2.20 17.79 -3.17
CA SER A 74 -1.68 18.25 -1.88
C SER A 74 -0.15 18.32 -1.89
N ILE A 75 0.49 17.43 -2.63
CA ILE A 75 1.95 17.38 -2.80
C ILE A 75 2.27 17.64 -4.27
N GLN A 76 3.19 18.58 -4.50
CA GLN A 76 3.78 18.80 -5.82
C GLN A 76 4.79 17.67 -6.13
N ASP A 77 5.28 17.59 -7.35
CA ASP A 77 6.26 16.59 -7.79
C ASP A 77 5.74 15.12 -7.64
N ALA A 78 4.50 14.89 -8.03
CA ALA A 78 3.90 13.56 -8.10
C ALA A 78 4.06 12.90 -9.49
N GLY A 79 4.66 13.62 -10.44
CA GLY A 79 4.85 13.19 -11.82
C GLY A 79 3.56 13.11 -12.63
N VAL A 80 3.66 12.53 -13.82
CA VAL A 80 2.55 12.40 -14.75
C VAL A 80 1.85 11.07 -14.52
N ILE A 81 0.61 11.11 -14.06
CA ILE A 81 -0.27 9.93 -13.96
C ILE A 81 -0.90 9.67 -15.32
N ARG A 82 -0.66 8.48 -15.88
CA ARG A 82 -1.21 8.03 -17.17
C ARG A 82 -2.62 7.48 -17.03
N ALA A 83 -2.83 6.70 -15.96
CA ALA A 83 -4.11 6.10 -15.67
C ALA A 83 -4.24 5.70 -14.19
N THR A 84 -5.48 5.57 -13.74
CA THR A 84 -5.82 4.94 -12.48
C THR A 84 -6.79 3.79 -12.73
N TYR A 85 -6.67 2.74 -11.92
CA TYR A 85 -7.46 1.52 -12.04
C TYR A 85 -7.98 1.12 -10.66
N ALA A 86 -9.19 0.57 -10.62
CA ALA A 86 -9.75 -0.08 -9.45
C ALA A 86 -9.97 -1.56 -9.74
N SER A 87 -9.89 -2.41 -8.72
CA SER A 87 -10.26 -3.80 -8.88
C SER A 87 -11.78 -3.95 -8.90
N ALA A 88 -12.29 -4.76 -9.80
CA ALA A 88 -13.71 -5.11 -9.88
C ALA A 88 -14.15 -5.97 -8.67
N THR A 89 -13.22 -6.69 -8.04
CA THR A 89 -13.49 -7.67 -6.97
C THR A 89 -12.97 -7.26 -5.60
N ILE A 90 -12.04 -6.30 -5.52
CA ILE A 90 -11.38 -5.87 -4.28
C ILE A 90 -11.60 -4.35 -4.11
N PRO A 91 -12.64 -3.94 -3.35
CA PRO A 91 -13.06 -2.53 -3.30
C PRO A 91 -12.02 -1.55 -2.74
N ASN A 92 -11.10 -2.03 -1.93
CA ASN A 92 -10.04 -1.23 -1.29
C ASN A 92 -8.69 -1.29 -2.03
N LEU A 93 -8.66 -1.80 -3.28
CA LEU A 93 -7.46 -1.81 -4.12
C LEU A 93 -7.58 -0.76 -5.23
N LEU A 94 -6.60 0.14 -5.28
CA LEU A 94 -6.38 1.12 -6.35
C LEU A 94 -4.99 0.91 -6.95
N VAL A 95 -4.86 1.04 -8.26
CA VAL A 95 -3.57 1.00 -8.95
C VAL A 95 -3.38 2.29 -9.74
N ILE A 96 -2.22 2.91 -9.60
CA ILE A 96 -1.79 4.09 -10.35
C ILE A 96 -0.73 3.64 -11.36
N ASP A 97 -0.93 3.96 -12.64
CA ASP A 97 0.11 3.89 -13.66
C ASP A 97 0.63 5.30 -13.95
N LYS A 98 1.92 5.53 -13.76
CA LYS A 98 2.55 6.83 -13.97
C LYS A 98 3.83 6.73 -14.81
N GLU A 99 4.32 7.84 -15.31
CA GLU A 99 5.65 7.94 -15.88
C GLU A 99 6.71 7.70 -14.80
N HIS A 100 7.81 7.07 -15.19
CA HIS A 100 8.91 6.82 -14.25
C HIS A 100 9.50 8.12 -13.71
N GLY A 101 9.53 8.25 -12.40
CA GLY A 101 10.06 9.42 -11.70
C GLY A 101 10.80 9.06 -10.42
N GLY A 102 10.87 7.78 -10.10
CA GLY A 102 11.50 7.25 -8.90
C GLY A 102 10.60 7.21 -7.67
N LYS A 103 11.09 6.57 -6.63
CA LYS A 103 10.33 6.20 -5.43
C LYS A 103 9.62 7.39 -4.76
N SER A 104 10.32 8.52 -4.60
CA SER A 104 9.75 9.69 -3.93
C SER A 104 8.56 10.26 -4.69
N GLU A 105 8.69 10.39 -6.01
CA GLU A 105 7.62 10.89 -6.88
C GLU A 105 6.44 9.91 -6.94
N ALA A 106 6.73 8.60 -6.96
CA ALA A 106 5.70 7.56 -6.88
C ALA A 106 4.91 7.64 -5.56
N LEU A 107 5.60 7.80 -4.43
CA LEU A 107 4.94 7.95 -3.13
C LEU A 107 4.11 9.23 -3.06
N ASN A 108 4.59 10.35 -3.61
CA ASN A 108 3.83 11.61 -3.69
C ASN A 108 2.53 11.42 -4.49
N ALA A 109 2.57 10.66 -5.60
CA ALA A 109 1.37 10.31 -6.35
C ALA A 109 0.39 9.49 -5.51
N GLY A 110 0.89 8.50 -4.77
CA GLY A 110 0.09 7.70 -3.84
C GLY A 110 -0.56 8.53 -2.74
N ILE A 111 0.18 9.43 -2.08
CA ILE A 111 -0.33 10.33 -1.05
C ILE A 111 -1.44 11.24 -1.62
N ASN A 112 -1.26 11.76 -2.83
CA ASN A 112 -2.27 12.62 -3.47
C ASN A 112 -3.59 11.89 -3.79
N LEU A 113 -3.59 10.56 -3.84
CA LEU A 113 -4.79 9.74 -4.02
C LEU A 113 -5.29 9.10 -2.72
N SER A 114 -4.51 9.19 -1.63
CA SER A 114 -4.88 8.64 -0.32
C SER A 114 -6.14 9.30 0.24
N ARG A 115 -7.03 8.48 0.81
CA ARG A 115 -8.29 8.95 1.42
C ARG A 115 -8.17 9.12 2.93
N TYR A 116 -7.24 8.41 3.56
CA TYR A 116 -7.13 8.29 5.00
C TYR A 116 -6.07 9.20 5.61
N PRO A 117 -6.20 9.54 6.90
CA PRO A 117 -5.29 10.49 7.58
C PRO A 117 -3.89 9.93 7.80
N LEU A 118 -3.76 8.60 7.91
CA LEU A 118 -2.48 7.93 8.04
C LEU A 118 -2.13 7.22 6.74
N PHE A 119 -0.86 7.26 6.39
CA PHE A 119 -0.34 6.41 5.31
C PHE A 119 0.86 5.59 5.77
N CYS A 120 1.02 4.42 5.18
CA CYS A 120 2.14 3.51 5.38
C CYS A 120 2.76 3.16 4.03
N THR A 121 4.10 3.16 3.94
CA THR A 121 4.80 2.80 2.70
C THR A 121 5.41 1.41 2.79
N ILE A 122 5.33 0.64 1.70
CA ILE A 122 5.94 -0.67 1.56
C ILE A 122 6.54 -0.83 0.16
N ASP A 123 7.66 -1.51 0.06
CA ASP A 123 8.29 -1.86 -1.22
C ASP A 123 7.67 -3.14 -1.79
N ALA A 124 7.65 -3.26 -3.12
CA ALA A 124 7.01 -4.37 -3.82
C ALA A 124 7.73 -5.73 -3.66
N ASP A 125 8.91 -5.74 -3.07
CA ASP A 125 9.68 -6.95 -2.69
C ASP A 125 9.53 -7.31 -1.19
N ALA A 126 8.78 -6.51 -0.43
CA ALA A 126 8.55 -6.73 1.00
C ALA A 126 7.19 -7.39 1.28
N MET A 127 7.07 -8.02 2.44
CA MET A 127 5.84 -8.65 2.91
C MET A 127 5.51 -8.20 4.33
N PHE A 128 4.24 -7.93 4.58
CA PHE A 128 3.74 -7.63 5.91
C PHE A 128 3.40 -8.90 6.71
N GLN A 129 3.60 -8.85 8.02
CA GLN A 129 2.95 -9.77 8.94
C GLN A 129 1.48 -9.37 9.12
N ASP A 130 0.61 -10.34 9.37
CA ASP A 130 -0.85 -10.13 9.42
C ASP A 130 -1.29 -9.02 10.38
N ASN A 131 -0.56 -8.79 11.48
CA ASN A 131 -0.84 -7.75 12.48
C ASN A 131 0.06 -6.50 12.37
N ALA A 132 0.76 -6.32 11.26
CA ALA A 132 1.74 -5.23 11.11
C ALA A 132 1.12 -3.85 11.29
N LEU A 133 -0.03 -3.57 10.65
CA LEU A 133 -0.72 -2.28 10.79
C LEU A 133 -1.24 -2.04 12.20
N LEU A 134 -1.79 -3.07 12.87
CA LEU A 134 -2.23 -2.95 14.27
C LEU A 134 -1.09 -2.50 15.19
N ARG A 135 0.10 -3.05 14.98
CA ARG A 135 1.29 -2.69 15.75
C ARG A 135 1.82 -1.30 15.39
N ALA A 136 1.78 -0.93 14.12
CA ALA A 136 2.27 0.37 13.64
C ALA A 136 1.36 1.53 14.07
N VAL A 137 0.05 1.32 14.12
CA VAL A 137 -0.92 2.36 14.49
C VAL A 137 -1.01 2.57 16.01
N ARG A 138 -0.64 1.56 16.80
CA ARG A 138 -0.71 1.62 18.26
C ARG A 138 -0.11 2.89 18.90
N PRO A 139 1.12 3.34 18.56
CA PRO A 139 1.69 4.56 19.15
C PRO A 139 0.88 5.82 18.86
N PHE A 140 0.23 5.90 17.68
CA PHE A 140 -0.65 7.04 17.35
C PHE A 140 -1.93 7.06 18.20
N LEU A 141 -2.41 5.90 18.66
CA LEU A 141 -3.55 5.81 19.58
C LEU A 141 -3.16 6.13 21.02
N GLU A 142 -1.92 5.79 21.42
CA GLU A 142 -1.41 5.99 22.77
C GLU A 142 -0.99 7.45 23.03
N ASP A 143 -0.41 8.13 22.04
CA ASP A 143 0.03 9.53 22.14
C ASP A 143 -0.18 10.28 20.81
N PRO A 144 -1.43 10.61 20.46
CA PRO A 144 -1.79 11.20 19.17
C PRO A 144 -1.22 12.61 18.95
N ASP A 145 -0.91 13.32 20.01
CA ASP A 145 -0.41 14.69 19.92
C ASP A 145 1.10 14.77 19.67
N ARG A 146 1.82 13.70 19.92
CA ARG A 146 3.30 13.68 19.85
C ARG A 146 3.85 12.72 18.82
N VAL A 147 3.14 11.64 18.50
CA VAL A 147 3.59 10.63 17.52
C VAL A 147 3.22 11.10 16.12
N ILE A 148 4.23 11.43 15.33
CA ILE A 148 4.08 11.86 13.92
C ILE A 148 4.50 10.81 12.91
N ALA A 149 5.34 9.84 13.32
CA ALA A 149 5.79 8.74 12.46
C ALA A 149 6.19 7.52 13.30
N VAL A 150 6.03 6.34 12.71
CA VAL A 150 6.43 5.05 13.30
C VAL A 150 7.16 4.24 12.24
N GLY A 151 8.30 3.64 12.61
CA GLY A 151 9.07 2.75 11.75
C GLY A 151 8.83 1.28 12.10
N GLY A 152 8.65 0.45 11.07
CA GLY A 152 8.58 -1.00 11.21
C GLY A 152 9.96 -1.66 11.29
N GLN A 153 10.04 -2.84 11.91
CA GLN A 153 11.25 -3.66 11.87
C GLN A 153 11.23 -4.54 10.61
N VAL A 154 12.23 -4.36 9.76
CA VAL A 154 12.43 -5.22 8.58
C VAL A 154 13.23 -6.46 8.98
N ARG A 155 12.75 -7.65 8.56
CA ARG A 155 13.46 -8.92 8.71
C ARG A 155 13.74 -9.51 7.34
N VAL A 156 14.98 -9.94 7.10
CA VAL A 156 15.36 -10.62 5.88
C VAL A 156 14.87 -12.07 5.95
N VAL A 157 14.05 -12.48 4.98
CA VAL A 157 13.49 -13.84 4.89
C VAL A 157 13.99 -14.62 3.66
N ASN A 158 14.99 -14.12 2.96
CA ASN A 158 15.57 -14.77 1.79
C ASN A 158 16.10 -16.16 2.16
N GLY A 159 15.61 -17.19 1.46
CA GLY A 159 15.95 -18.59 1.75
C GLY A 159 15.20 -19.21 2.94
N CYS A 160 14.32 -18.49 3.59
CA CYS A 160 13.48 -18.99 4.66
C CYS A 160 12.10 -19.41 4.14
N ARG A 161 11.56 -20.51 4.67
CA ARG A 161 10.16 -20.87 4.46
C ARG A 161 9.32 -20.14 5.51
N VAL A 162 8.55 -19.17 5.09
CA VAL A 162 7.60 -18.49 5.99
C VAL A 162 6.44 -19.45 6.26
N VAL A 163 6.37 -19.97 7.48
CA VAL A 163 5.24 -20.77 7.94
C VAL A 163 4.36 -19.83 8.77
N ARG A 164 3.09 -19.66 8.36
CA ARG A 164 2.10 -18.98 9.20
C ARG A 164 1.93 -19.84 10.46
N GLY A 165 2.15 -19.27 11.63
CA GLY A 165 1.88 -19.89 12.90
C GLY A 165 0.37 -20.17 13.08
N PRO A 166 0.02 -21.08 13.99
CA PRO A 166 -1.38 -21.36 14.31
C PRO A 166 -2.08 -20.15 14.93
#